data_5d91d551b6cd21b183efa2866431220d
#
_entry.id   5d91d551b6cd21b183efa2866431220d
#
_cell.length_a   1.000
_cell.length_b   1.000
_cell.length_c   1.000
_cell.angle_alpha   90.00
_cell.angle_beta   90.00
_cell.angle_gamma   90.00
#
_symmetry.space_group_name_H-M   'P 1'
#
loop_
_entity.id
_entity.type
_entity.pdbx_description
1 polymer ?
#
loop_
_entity_poly.entity_id
_entity_poly.type
_entity_poly.pdbx_seq_one_letter_code
_entity_poly.pdbx_strand_id
1 'polypeptide(L)'
;MKGITKRAILAACVGAAMLISAGCGSNQNAQPTQLTYNGSSTLAPVISKIATDFTEKNKTWNHVDSSLPDKDITIYVSSGGSGTGIKAVIDGTANFGLVAREVKDSEKAKIKDYNEIKVGIDALTIAVNPENPLYAIKDNLTKEE
;
A
#
# COMPACT_ATOMS: atom_id res chain seq x y z
N MET A 1 24.78 -49.63 -44.75
CA MET A 1 25.22 -48.33 -44.32
C MET A 1 24.04 -47.60 -43.73
N LYS A 2 23.80 -47.51 -42.59
CA LYS A 2 23.28 -48.11 -41.38
C LYS A 2 23.59 -47.15 -40.23
N GLY A 3 22.60 -46.35 -39.82
CA GLY A 3 22.16 -46.28 -38.47
C GLY A 3 23.07 -45.61 -37.41
N ILE A 4 23.53 -44.40 -37.67
CA ILE A 4 24.18 -43.59 -36.60
C ILE A 4 23.69 -42.17 -36.77
N THR A 5 22.51 -41.79 -36.29
CA THR A 5 22.16 -40.39 -36.25
C THR A 5 20.98 -40.04 -35.32
N LYS A 6 20.35 -41.03 -34.69
CA LYS A 6 19.18 -40.75 -33.80
C LYS A 6 19.53 -40.62 -32.31
N ARG A 7 20.74 -40.97 -31.89
CA ARG A 7 21.13 -40.88 -30.45
C ARG A 7 22.01 -39.68 -30.11
N ALA A 8 22.60 -39.01 -31.12
CA ALA A 8 23.41 -37.81 -30.92
C ALA A 8 22.60 -36.50 -30.80
N ILE A 9 21.36 -36.50 -31.32
CA ILE A 9 20.49 -35.28 -31.30
C ILE A 9 19.77 -35.12 -29.96
N LEU A 10 19.56 -36.21 -29.19
CA LEU A 10 18.89 -36.11 -27.89
C LEU A 10 19.81 -35.63 -26.77
N ALA A 11 21.13 -35.75 -26.92
CA ALA A 11 22.09 -35.29 -25.92
C ALA A 11 22.41 -33.79 -26.00
N ALA A 12 22.17 -33.16 -27.15
CA ALA A 12 22.43 -31.73 -27.34
C ALA A 12 21.34 -30.80 -26.82
N CYS A 13 20.08 -31.31 -26.68
CA CYS A 13 18.95 -30.52 -26.17
C CYS A 13 18.85 -30.45 -24.63
N VAL A 14 19.53 -31.33 -23.90
CA VAL A 14 19.52 -31.34 -22.42
C VAL A 14 20.58 -30.41 -21.84
N GLY A 15 21.64 -30.10 -22.61
CA GLY A 15 22.73 -29.20 -22.18
C GLY A 15 22.42 -27.70 -22.26
N ALA A 16 21.42 -27.30 -23.05
CA ALA A 16 21.09 -25.87 -23.25
C ALA A 16 20.03 -25.33 -22.27
N ALA A 17 19.39 -26.19 -21.48
CA ALA A 17 18.31 -25.80 -20.54
C ALA A 17 18.81 -25.42 -19.13
N MET A 18 20.12 -25.54 -18.82
CA MET A 18 20.67 -25.26 -17.49
C MET A 18 21.42 -23.95 -17.35
N LEU A 19 21.35 -23.02 -18.32
CA LEU A 19 22.08 -21.75 -18.28
C LEU A 19 21.18 -20.51 -18.13
N ILE A 20 19.88 -20.66 -17.82
CA ILE A 20 18.96 -19.50 -17.66
C ILE A 20 18.52 -19.32 -16.20
N SER A 21 19.15 -19.96 -15.23
CA SER A 21 18.82 -19.79 -13.80
C SER A 21 19.84 -18.93 -13.02
N ALA A 22 20.65 -18.13 -13.69
CA ALA A 22 21.56 -17.21 -13.02
C ALA A 22 21.15 -15.77 -13.32
N GLY A 23 20.22 -15.22 -12.54
CA GLY A 23 19.94 -13.81 -12.68
C GLY A 23 18.66 -13.27 -12.03
N CYS A 24 18.27 -13.75 -10.87
CA CYS A 24 17.44 -12.97 -9.97
C CYS A 24 18.08 -13.00 -8.58
N GLY A 25 19.21 -12.40 -8.45
CA GLY A 25 19.69 -11.90 -7.17
C GLY A 25 18.79 -10.75 -6.78
N SER A 26 17.69 -11.03 -6.09
CA SER A 26 16.95 -10.02 -5.36
C SER A 26 17.91 -9.45 -4.32
N ASN A 27 18.42 -8.27 -4.60
CA ASN A 27 19.19 -7.49 -3.65
C ASN A 27 18.25 -7.10 -2.52
N GLN A 28 18.13 -7.95 -1.47
CA GLN A 28 17.24 -7.80 -0.34
C GLN A 28 17.56 -6.56 0.52
N ASN A 29 18.56 -5.77 0.14
CA ASN A 29 18.94 -4.50 0.75
C ASN A 29 18.58 -3.28 -0.11
N ALA A 30 17.82 -3.42 -1.19
CA ALA A 30 17.31 -2.26 -1.90
C ALA A 30 16.26 -1.57 -1.05
N GLN A 31 16.60 -0.44 -0.45
CA GLN A 31 15.64 0.46 0.22
C GLN A 31 14.49 0.74 -0.76
N PRO A 32 13.23 0.64 -0.31
CA PRO A 32 12.10 0.91 -1.18
C PRO A 32 12.16 2.38 -1.62
N THR A 33 12.28 2.59 -2.92
CA THR A 33 12.27 3.95 -3.52
C THR A 33 10.86 4.43 -3.80
N GLN A 34 9.87 3.59 -3.54
CA GLN A 34 8.46 3.83 -3.74
C GLN A 34 7.70 3.51 -2.46
N LEU A 35 6.82 4.43 -2.05
CA LEU A 35 5.89 4.20 -0.95
C LEU A 35 4.47 4.05 -1.47
N THR A 36 3.75 3.09 -0.92
CA THR A 36 2.35 2.81 -1.26
C THR A 36 1.47 2.93 -0.03
N TYR A 37 0.42 3.73 -0.17
CA TYR A 37 -0.64 3.94 0.81
C TYR A 37 -1.95 3.41 0.26
N ASN A 38 -2.72 2.69 1.06
CA ASN A 38 -4.03 2.20 0.67
C ASN A 38 -5.00 2.29 1.86
N GLY A 39 -6.27 2.58 1.61
CA GLY A 39 -7.29 2.45 2.65
C GLY A 39 -8.37 3.52 2.65
N SER A 40 -8.53 4.20 3.78
CA SER A 40 -9.61 5.17 4.04
C SER A 40 -9.75 6.22 2.94
N SER A 41 -10.96 6.35 2.41
CA SER A 41 -11.32 7.41 1.46
C SER A 41 -11.32 8.81 2.09
N THR A 42 -11.51 8.90 3.40
CA THR A 42 -11.41 10.17 4.15
C THR A 42 -9.96 10.64 4.24
N LEU A 43 -9.01 9.72 4.52
CA LEU A 43 -7.60 10.06 4.66
C LEU A 43 -6.86 10.19 3.33
N ALA A 44 -7.28 9.46 2.30
CA ALA A 44 -6.56 9.44 1.02
C ALA A 44 -6.31 10.82 0.42
N PRO A 45 -7.28 11.77 0.33
CA PRO A 45 -7.02 13.10 -0.21
C PRO A 45 -6.04 13.92 0.64
N VAL A 46 -6.08 13.77 1.97
CA VAL A 46 -5.16 14.44 2.89
C VAL A 46 -3.73 13.92 2.67
N ILE A 47 -3.55 12.61 2.67
CA ILE A 47 -2.24 11.99 2.43
C ILE A 47 -1.73 12.29 1.02
N SER A 48 -2.60 12.31 0.00
CA SER A 48 -2.22 12.67 -1.37
C SER A 48 -1.65 14.10 -1.43
N LYS A 49 -2.29 15.05 -0.75
CA LYS A 49 -1.79 16.44 -0.70
C LYS A 49 -0.43 16.51 0.00
N ILE A 50 -0.28 15.86 1.15
CA ILE A 50 0.99 15.79 1.88
C ILE A 50 2.08 15.12 1.03
N ALA A 51 1.76 14.04 0.33
CA ALA A 51 2.69 13.33 -0.54
C ALA A 51 3.17 14.23 -1.69
N THR A 52 2.25 14.99 -2.31
CA THR A 52 2.60 15.96 -3.37
C THR A 52 3.56 17.01 -2.84
N ASP A 53 3.21 17.68 -1.75
CA ASP A 53 4.04 18.75 -1.16
C ASP A 53 5.42 18.22 -0.73
N PHE A 54 5.47 16.99 -0.18
CA PHE A 54 6.71 16.35 0.21
C PHE A 54 7.60 16.05 -0.99
N THR A 55 7.01 15.52 -2.07
CA THR A 55 7.72 15.19 -3.31
C THR A 55 8.25 16.44 -4.01
N GLU A 56 7.43 17.49 -4.09
CA GLU A 56 7.84 18.78 -4.68
C GLU A 56 8.98 19.44 -3.91
N LYS A 57 8.94 19.34 -2.58
CA LYS A 57 9.95 19.93 -1.70
C LYS A 57 11.28 19.19 -1.78
N ASN A 58 11.26 17.87 -1.74
CA ASN A 58 12.48 17.06 -1.55
C ASN A 58 13.01 16.47 -2.87
N LYS A 59 12.16 16.20 -3.85
CA LYS A 59 12.45 15.60 -5.17
C LYS A 59 13.02 14.20 -5.10
N THR A 60 14.16 14.01 -4.45
CA THR A 60 14.85 12.72 -4.33
C THR A 60 15.04 12.31 -2.87
N TRP A 61 15.19 11.01 -2.62
CA TRP A 61 15.29 10.45 -1.28
C TRP A 61 16.55 10.91 -0.53
N ASN A 62 17.67 11.12 -1.22
CA ASN A 62 18.90 11.62 -0.60
C ASN A 62 18.79 13.07 -0.10
N HIS A 63 17.82 13.85 -0.60
CA HIS A 63 17.52 15.16 -0.03
C HIS A 63 16.72 15.07 1.28
N VAL A 64 16.06 13.96 1.55
CA VAL A 64 15.39 13.69 2.83
C VAL A 64 16.41 13.23 3.86
N ASP A 65 17.26 12.27 3.46
CA ASP A 65 18.35 11.74 4.28
C ASP A 65 19.49 11.31 3.36
N SER A 66 20.69 11.79 3.63
CA SER A 66 21.89 11.52 2.83
C SER A 66 22.29 10.04 2.76
N SER A 67 21.78 9.20 3.67
CA SER A 67 21.97 7.75 3.66
C SER A 67 21.08 7.03 2.65
N LEU A 68 20.02 7.71 2.15
CA LEU A 68 19.10 7.16 1.18
C LEU A 68 19.61 7.33 -0.26
N PRO A 69 19.14 6.49 -1.20
CA PRO A 69 19.61 6.56 -2.58
C PRO A 69 19.21 7.88 -3.27
N ASP A 70 20.03 8.35 -4.19
CA ASP A 70 19.73 9.47 -5.09
C ASP A 70 18.74 9.00 -6.17
N LYS A 71 17.47 8.90 -5.80
CA LYS A 71 16.37 8.47 -6.67
C LYS A 71 15.13 9.31 -6.38
N ASP A 72 14.34 9.54 -7.40
CA ASP A 72 13.08 10.27 -7.29
C ASP A 72 12.15 9.67 -6.25
N ILE A 73 11.53 10.54 -5.46
CA ILE A 73 10.50 10.16 -4.50
C ILE A 73 9.24 9.77 -5.28
N THR A 74 8.78 8.54 -5.07
CA THR A 74 7.52 8.06 -5.64
C THR A 74 6.59 7.63 -4.52
N ILE A 75 5.42 8.25 -4.43
CA ILE A 75 4.40 7.95 -3.43
C ILE A 75 3.07 7.72 -4.13
N TYR A 76 2.50 6.52 -3.95
CA TYR A 76 1.17 6.16 -4.45
C TYR A 76 0.17 6.13 -3.31
N VAL A 77 -0.94 6.82 -3.51
CA VAL A 77 -2.06 6.83 -2.56
C VAL A 77 -3.30 6.32 -3.27
N SER A 78 -3.90 5.29 -2.72
CA SER A 78 -5.15 4.70 -3.22
C SER A 78 -6.19 4.58 -2.11
N SER A 79 -7.46 4.58 -2.48
CA SER A 79 -8.57 4.46 -1.55
C SER A 79 -9.42 3.22 -1.85
N GLY A 80 -9.86 2.55 -0.80
CA GLY A 80 -10.71 1.34 -0.91
C GLY A 80 -11.45 1.05 0.39
N GLY A 81 -11.37 2.02 1.34
CA GLY A 81 -11.89 1.89 2.70
C GLY A 81 -10.89 1.34 3.70
N SER A 82 -11.11 1.62 4.99
CA SER A 82 -10.19 1.27 6.10
C SER A 82 -9.84 -0.22 6.14
N GLY A 83 -10.81 -1.11 5.90
CA GLY A 83 -10.57 -2.56 5.90
C GLY A 83 -9.65 -3.01 4.78
N THR A 84 -9.73 -2.40 3.59
CA THR A 84 -8.83 -2.67 2.47
C THR A 84 -7.41 -2.23 2.78
N GLY A 85 -7.24 -1.07 3.45
CA GLY A 85 -5.94 -0.58 3.89
C GLY A 85 -5.25 -1.53 4.86
N ILE A 86 -5.98 -1.99 5.88
CA ILE A 86 -5.47 -2.97 6.84
C ILE A 86 -5.07 -4.27 6.14
N LYS A 87 -5.94 -4.77 5.25
CA LYS A 87 -5.64 -5.99 4.49
C LYS A 87 -4.40 -5.82 3.61
N ALA A 88 -4.25 -4.69 2.94
CA ALA A 88 -3.10 -4.40 2.07
C ALA A 88 -1.77 -4.42 2.84
N VAL A 89 -1.75 -3.93 4.09
CA VAL A 89 -0.56 -4.01 4.96
C VAL A 89 -0.31 -5.44 5.42
N ILE A 90 -1.34 -6.18 5.83
CA ILE A 90 -1.21 -7.59 6.22
C ILE A 90 -0.65 -8.44 5.06
N ASP A 91 -1.14 -8.21 3.84
CA ASP A 91 -0.72 -8.93 2.64
C ASP A 91 0.64 -8.43 2.07
N GLY A 92 1.21 -7.35 2.63
CA GLY A 92 2.45 -6.75 2.15
C GLY A 92 2.33 -6.03 0.80
N THR A 93 1.12 -5.70 0.35
CA THR A 93 0.85 -5.00 -0.91
C THR A 93 0.85 -3.47 -0.76
N ALA A 94 0.83 -2.95 0.46
CA ALA A 94 1.03 -1.55 0.76
C ALA A 94 1.97 -1.38 1.96
N ASN A 95 2.76 -0.30 1.95
CA ASN A 95 3.63 0.06 3.07
C ASN A 95 2.84 0.67 4.24
N PHE A 96 1.76 1.39 3.92
CA PHE A 96 0.92 2.08 4.91
C PHE A 96 -0.57 1.81 4.66
N GLY A 97 -1.28 1.50 5.74
CA GLY A 97 -2.73 1.38 5.74
C GLY A 97 -3.39 2.66 6.25
N LEU A 98 -4.24 3.26 5.44
CA LEU A 98 -5.03 4.43 5.84
C LEU A 98 -6.31 3.95 6.54
N VAL A 99 -6.51 4.36 7.78
CA VAL A 99 -7.62 3.86 8.61
C VAL A 99 -8.31 5.02 9.32
N ALA A 100 -9.63 5.16 9.12
CA ALA A 100 -10.47 6.17 9.77
C ALA A 100 -11.39 5.52 10.84
N ARG A 101 -10.89 4.53 11.56
CA ARG A 101 -11.51 3.87 12.73
C ARG A 101 -10.43 3.25 13.58
N GLU A 102 -10.77 2.77 14.74
CA GLU A 102 -9.85 1.93 15.52
C GLU A 102 -9.48 0.65 14.76
N VAL A 103 -8.22 0.30 14.83
CA VAL A 103 -7.72 -1.00 14.35
C VAL A 103 -8.03 -2.04 15.43
N LYS A 104 -8.73 -3.09 15.06
CA LYS A 104 -9.12 -4.16 16.00
C LYS A 104 -7.89 -4.94 16.45
N ASP A 105 -7.90 -5.47 17.67
CA ASP A 105 -6.78 -6.27 18.19
C ASP A 105 -6.48 -7.50 17.32
N SER A 106 -7.53 -8.11 16.76
CA SER A 106 -7.38 -9.22 15.80
C SER A 106 -6.73 -8.83 14.47
N GLU A 107 -6.76 -7.54 14.11
CA GLU A 107 -6.07 -6.99 12.94
C GLU A 107 -4.63 -6.63 13.31
N LYS A 108 -4.42 -5.96 14.45
CA LYS A 108 -3.09 -5.62 14.98
C LYS A 108 -2.19 -6.85 15.10
N ALA A 109 -2.75 -7.95 15.64
CA ALA A 109 -2.02 -9.20 15.81
C ALA A 109 -1.50 -9.84 14.51
N LYS A 110 -2.02 -9.44 13.35
CA LYS A 110 -1.61 -9.93 12.03
C LYS A 110 -0.58 -9.04 11.34
N ILE A 111 -0.32 -7.85 11.88
CA ILE A 111 0.64 -6.89 11.32
C ILE A 111 1.94 -7.03 12.10
N LYS A 112 2.99 -7.47 11.40
CA LYS A 112 4.32 -7.54 11.98
C LYS A 112 4.82 -6.12 12.31
N ASP A 113 5.38 -5.94 13.49
CA ASP A 113 5.93 -4.66 13.95
C ASP A 113 4.90 -3.51 13.84
N TYR A 114 3.65 -3.79 14.27
CA TYR A 114 2.54 -2.82 14.20
C TYR A 114 2.92 -1.49 14.83
N ASN A 115 2.73 -0.43 14.07
CA ASN A 115 2.86 0.95 14.54
C ASN A 115 1.67 1.78 14.03
N GLU A 116 1.19 2.70 14.85
CA GLU A 116 0.05 3.56 14.55
C GLU A 116 0.44 5.02 14.64
N ILE A 117 0.20 5.76 13.55
CA ILE A 117 0.45 7.20 13.48
C ILE A 117 -0.90 7.91 13.36
N LYS A 118 -1.28 8.66 14.40
CA LYS A 118 -2.51 9.44 14.40
C LYS A 118 -2.31 10.73 13.61
N VAL A 119 -3.02 10.85 12.50
CA VAL A 119 -2.91 11.98 11.56
C VAL A 119 -3.88 13.11 11.91
N GLY A 120 -5.07 12.78 12.44
CA GLY A 120 -6.09 13.75 12.77
C GLY A 120 -7.31 13.11 13.43
N ILE A 121 -8.34 13.91 13.62
CA ILE A 121 -9.64 13.49 14.14
C ILE A 121 -10.66 13.74 13.04
N ASP A 122 -11.50 12.76 12.75
CA ASP A 122 -12.63 12.83 11.84
C ASP A 122 -13.95 12.84 12.63
N ALA A 123 -14.96 13.49 12.08
CA ALA A 123 -16.29 13.54 12.66
C ALA A 123 -17.32 13.11 11.60
N LEU A 124 -18.09 12.10 11.94
CA LEU A 124 -19.25 11.69 11.15
C LEU A 124 -20.48 12.46 11.66
N THR A 125 -21.10 13.22 10.79
CA THR A 125 -22.34 13.96 11.09
C THR A 125 -23.47 13.48 10.21
N ILE A 126 -24.68 13.51 10.76
CA ILE A 126 -25.90 13.28 9.98
C ILE A 126 -26.44 14.65 9.58
N ALA A 127 -26.50 14.89 8.27
CA ALA A 127 -27.11 16.08 7.71
C ALA A 127 -28.48 15.74 7.13
N VAL A 128 -29.48 16.51 7.48
CA VAL A 128 -30.83 16.38 6.94
C VAL A 128 -31.26 17.69 6.26
N ASN A 129 -32.16 17.59 5.27
CA ASN A 129 -32.74 18.76 4.63
C ASN A 129 -33.47 19.61 5.66
N PRO A 130 -33.33 20.96 5.68
CA PRO A 130 -34.06 21.86 6.58
C PRO A 130 -35.55 21.70 6.56
N GLU A 131 -36.15 21.27 5.45
CA GLU A 131 -37.57 21.01 5.29
C GLU A 131 -38.00 19.60 5.78
N ASN A 132 -37.06 18.80 6.28
CA ASN A 132 -37.36 17.47 6.76
C ASN A 132 -38.23 17.55 8.00
N PRO A 133 -39.39 16.85 8.06
CA PRO A 133 -40.31 16.87 9.21
C PRO A 133 -39.69 16.39 10.53
N LEU A 134 -38.49 15.76 10.46
CA LEU A 134 -37.74 15.36 11.65
C LEU A 134 -37.41 16.56 12.55
N TYR A 135 -37.09 17.73 11.98
CA TYR A 135 -36.80 18.94 12.77
C TYR A 135 -37.96 19.48 13.58
N ALA A 136 -39.21 19.17 13.18
CA ALA A 136 -40.36 19.51 13.95
C ALA A 136 -40.58 18.59 15.18
N ILE A 137 -39.88 17.44 15.20
CA ILE A 137 -40.02 16.41 16.22
C ILE A 137 -38.80 16.38 17.15
N LYS A 138 -37.62 16.47 16.58
CA LYS A 138 -36.34 16.41 17.29
C LYS A 138 -35.27 17.29 16.64
N ASP A 139 -34.45 17.90 17.48
CA ASP A 139 -33.27 18.68 17.08
C ASP A 139 -31.95 17.88 17.24
N ASN A 140 -32.02 16.69 17.81
CA ASN A 140 -30.90 15.77 17.98
C ASN A 140 -31.35 14.31 17.84
N LEU A 141 -30.37 13.44 17.55
CA LEU A 141 -30.54 11.99 17.49
C LEU A 141 -29.57 11.33 18.45
N THR A 142 -29.98 10.27 19.10
CA THR A 142 -29.12 9.41 19.90
C THR A 142 -28.46 8.36 19.00
N LYS A 143 -27.45 7.65 19.52
CA LYS A 143 -26.74 6.59 18.79
C LYS A 143 -27.63 5.37 18.51
N GLU A 144 -28.69 5.19 19.29
CA GLU A 144 -29.67 4.09 19.23
C GLU A 144 -30.78 4.37 18.22
N GLU A 145 -30.98 5.60 17.79
CA GLU A 145 -31.97 6.04 16.82
C GLU A 145 -31.42 6.13 15.40
#